data_246aaf68024540859c2e10ebc5a2b2b9
#
_entry.id   246aaf68024540859c2e10ebc5a2b2b9
#
_cell.length_a   1.000
_cell.length_b   1.000
_cell.length_c   1.000
_cell.angle_alpha   90.00
_cell.angle_beta   90.00
_cell.angle_gamma   90.00
#
_symmetry.space_group_name_H-M   'P 1'
#
loop_
_entity.id
_entity.type
_entity.pdbx_description
1 polymer ?
#
loop_
_entity_poly.entity_id
_entity_poly.type
_entity_poly.pdbx_seq_one_letter_code
_entity_poly.pdbx_strand_id
1 'polypeptide(L)'
;MSKVFIGVGHGGSDAGAVGNGLKEKEINLSIALHLREELQRHGVTVGISRTVDEDDPTSEEVKECNAFSPEYAVDIHTNSGGGMGFEVYHTLSGGKGKVLAQNIEAEVIKIGQKSRGLKTRANSAGKDYFGFIRQTKCPAVILECAFIDSADAQKINTEEKRRTFAAAYSKGILKTLGIAYKGEVQTMTTDEAKKIIMDKAGLDAYT
;
A
#
# COMPACT_ATOMS: atom_id res chain seq x y z
N MET A 1 5.18 19.57 -7.00
CA MET A 1 4.22 18.42 -7.08
C MET A 1 4.83 17.33 -6.24
N SER A 2 4.07 16.83 -5.25
CA SER A 2 4.58 15.81 -4.31
C SER A 2 4.88 14.50 -5.03
N LYS A 3 5.95 13.83 -4.59
CA LYS A 3 6.45 12.59 -5.17
C LYS A 3 6.51 11.49 -4.12
N VAL A 4 5.96 10.32 -4.43
CA VAL A 4 6.00 9.12 -3.58
C VAL A 4 6.53 7.94 -4.40
N PHE A 5 7.35 7.09 -3.79
CA PHE A 5 7.79 5.83 -4.39
C PHE A 5 7.12 4.65 -3.68
N ILE A 6 6.67 3.69 -4.44
CA ILE A 6 6.08 2.44 -3.94
C ILE A 6 7.01 1.28 -4.31
N GLY A 7 7.66 0.68 -3.32
CA GLY A 7 8.29 -0.62 -3.42
C GLY A 7 7.23 -1.72 -3.40
N VAL A 8 7.45 -2.78 -4.12
CA VAL A 8 6.52 -3.91 -4.26
C VAL A 8 7.27 -5.20 -3.94
N GLY A 9 7.33 -5.54 -2.66
CA GLY A 9 8.13 -6.65 -2.18
C GLY A 9 7.88 -7.96 -2.92
N HIS A 10 8.97 -8.70 -3.19
CA HIS A 10 9.00 -9.98 -3.92
C HIS A 10 8.57 -9.84 -5.40
N GLY A 11 8.61 -10.92 -6.16
CA GLY A 11 8.22 -10.93 -7.59
C GLY A 11 8.96 -12.01 -8.37
N GLY A 12 8.49 -12.31 -9.57
CA GLY A 12 9.11 -13.29 -10.46
C GLY A 12 9.34 -14.64 -9.78
N SER A 13 10.60 -15.03 -9.64
CA SER A 13 11.02 -16.28 -9.01
C SER A 13 10.85 -16.29 -7.48
N ASP A 14 10.80 -15.11 -6.83
CA ASP A 14 10.58 -14.97 -5.39
C ASP A 14 9.09 -14.78 -5.09
N ALA A 15 8.45 -15.83 -4.63
CA ALA A 15 7.04 -15.79 -4.26
C ALA A 15 6.74 -15.00 -2.97
N GLY A 16 7.77 -14.73 -2.14
CA GLY A 16 7.59 -14.29 -0.76
C GLY A 16 6.92 -15.37 0.09
N ALA A 17 6.22 -14.97 1.13
CA ALA A 17 5.45 -15.90 1.95
C ALA A 17 4.28 -16.52 1.14
N VAL A 18 3.99 -17.79 1.45
CA VAL A 18 2.88 -18.55 0.82
C VAL A 18 2.02 -19.15 1.93
N GLY A 19 0.72 -18.93 1.88
CA GLY A 19 -0.22 -19.46 2.86
C GLY A 19 -1.67 -19.28 2.41
N ASN A 20 -2.56 -20.15 2.88
CA ASN A 20 -4.00 -20.11 2.58
C ASN A 20 -4.33 -19.99 1.07
N GLY A 21 -3.50 -20.59 0.19
CA GLY A 21 -3.67 -20.54 -1.26
C GLY A 21 -3.27 -19.20 -1.89
N LEU A 22 -2.62 -18.33 -1.14
CA LEU A 22 -2.17 -17.00 -1.57
C LEU A 22 -0.64 -16.94 -1.64
N LYS A 23 -0.13 -16.03 -2.47
CA LYS A 23 1.30 -15.68 -2.54
C LYS A 23 1.48 -14.20 -2.25
N GLU A 24 2.46 -13.88 -1.44
CA GLU A 24 2.77 -12.52 -1.02
C GLU A 24 3.02 -11.59 -2.20
N LYS A 25 3.84 -12.00 -3.18
CA LYS A 25 4.14 -11.21 -4.38
C LYS A 25 2.90 -10.72 -5.15
N GLU A 26 1.83 -11.55 -5.20
CA GLU A 26 0.59 -11.23 -5.90
C GLU A 26 -0.26 -10.23 -5.11
N ILE A 27 -0.31 -10.39 -3.79
CA ILE A 27 -1.02 -9.47 -2.88
C ILE A 27 -0.34 -8.11 -2.88
N ASN A 28 0.99 -8.08 -2.73
CA ASN A 28 1.77 -6.85 -2.71
C ASN A 28 1.59 -6.06 -4.00
N LEU A 29 1.67 -6.73 -5.16
CA LEU A 29 1.46 -6.10 -6.47
C LEU A 29 0.05 -5.52 -6.60
N SER A 30 -0.98 -6.27 -6.21
CA SER A 30 -2.37 -5.81 -6.26
C SER A 30 -2.58 -4.56 -5.39
N ILE A 31 -2.13 -4.57 -4.13
CA ILE A 31 -2.23 -3.41 -3.23
C ILE A 31 -1.45 -2.21 -3.79
N ALA A 32 -0.24 -2.42 -4.31
CA ALA A 32 0.62 -1.37 -4.84
C ALA A 32 0.01 -0.68 -6.06
N LEU A 33 -0.58 -1.44 -6.98
CA LEU A 33 -1.24 -0.89 -8.17
C LEU A 33 -2.44 -0.01 -7.80
N HIS A 34 -3.29 -0.46 -6.87
CA HIS A 34 -4.39 0.35 -6.37
C HIS A 34 -3.92 1.59 -5.59
N LEU A 35 -2.84 1.46 -4.80
CA LEU A 35 -2.25 2.59 -4.10
C LEU A 35 -1.71 3.64 -5.08
N ARG A 36 -1.06 3.21 -6.16
CA ARG A 36 -0.61 4.09 -7.24
C ARG A 36 -1.77 4.86 -7.84
N GLU A 37 -2.86 4.18 -8.21
CA GLU A 37 -4.05 4.80 -8.78
C GLU A 37 -4.64 5.87 -7.84
N GLU A 38 -4.78 5.53 -6.55
CA GLU A 38 -5.30 6.44 -5.54
C GLU A 38 -4.42 7.68 -5.35
N LEU A 39 -3.12 7.53 -5.26
CA LEU A 39 -2.20 8.66 -5.12
C LEU A 39 -2.20 9.55 -6.37
N GLN A 40 -2.19 8.95 -7.55
CA GLN A 40 -2.25 9.69 -8.83
C GLN A 40 -3.56 10.48 -8.97
N ARG A 41 -4.70 9.91 -8.56
CA ARG A 41 -6.01 10.59 -8.52
C ARG A 41 -5.96 11.86 -7.66
N HIS A 42 -5.09 11.92 -6.67
CA HIS A 42 -4.87 13.08 -5.79
C HIS A 42 -3.73 14.01 -6.25
N GLY A 43 -3.22 13.83 -7.46
CA GLY A 43 -2.18 14.69 -8.04
C GLY A 43 -0.77 14.42 -7.52
N VAL A 44 -0.52 13.27 -6.91
CA VAL A 44 0.81 12.83 -6.50
C VAL A 44 1.52 12.17 -7.68
N THR A 45 2.78 12.53 -7.93
CA THR A 45 3.63 11.83 -8.89
C THR A 45 4.16 10.56 -8.22
N VAL A 46 3.89 9.40 -8.81
CA VAL A 46 4.20 8.10 -8.21
C VAL A 46 5.25 7.36 -9.04
N GLY A 47 6.36 6.97 -8.40
CA GLY A 47 7.26 5.92 -8.86
C GLY A 47 6.84 4.59 -8.25
N ILE A 48 7.04 3.50 -8.96
CA ILE A 48 6.72 2.14 -8.50
C ILE A 48 7.77 1.18 -9.04
N SER A 49 8.23 0.25 -8.22
CA SER A 49 9.35 -0.63 -8.58
C SER A 49 8.99 -1.67 -9.64
N ARG A 50 7.79 -2.24 -9.57
CA ARG A 50 7.28 -3.16 -10.61
C ARG A 50 5.77 -2.99 -10.81
N THR A 51 5.30 -3.30 -12.02
CA THR A 51 3.87 -3.25 -12.39
C THR A 51 3.33 -4.58 -12.90
N VAL A 52 4.19 -5.57 -13.00
CA VAL A 52 3.92 -6.95 -13.43
C VAL A 52 4.64 -7.93 -12.49
N ASP A 53 4.41 -9.23 -12.68
CA ASP A 53 5.13 -10.27 -11.93
C ASP A 53 6.51 -10.51 -12.57
N GLU A 54 7.51 -9.82 -12.05
CA GLU A 54 8.91 -9.88 -12.48
C GLU A 54 9.86 -9.88 -11.28
N ASP A 55 11.10 -10.33 -11.48
CA ASP A 55 12.11 -10.28 -10.41
C ASP A 55 12.48 -8.82 -10.13
N ASP A 56 12.35 -8.44 -8.86
CA ASP A 56 12.62 -7.09 -8.37
C ASP A 56 13.30 -7.15 -6.99
N PRO A 57 14.61 -7.41 -6.96
CA PRO A 57 15.32 -7.49 -5.68
C PRO A 57 15.39 -6.11 -5.01
N THR A 58 15.39 -6.08 -3.68
CA THR A 58 15.45 -4.85 -2.87
C THR A 58 16.56 -3.87 -3.30
N SER A 59 17.67 -4.37 -3.86
CA SER A 59 18.74 -3.50 -4.38
C SER A 59 18.32 -2.66 -5.58
N GLU A 60 17.50 -3.21 -6.48
CA GLU A 60 16.94 -2.47 -7.62
C GLU A 60 15.83 -1.52 -7.17
N GLU A 61 14.92 -1.95 -6.29
CA GLU A 61 13.91 -1.07 -5.70
C GLU A 61 14.56 0.18 -5.06
N VAL A 62 15.61 -0.01 -4.27
CA VAL A 62 16.36 1.10 -3.63
C VAL A 62 16.99 2.00 -4.65
N LYS A 63 17.60 1.45 -5.70
CA LYS A 63 18.24 2.19 -6.79
C LYS A 63 17.21 3.05 -7.54
N GLU A 64 16.08 2.47 -7.91
CA GLU A 64 14.98 3.15 -8.58
C GLU A 64 14.35 4.24 -7.70
N CYS A 65 14.08 3.94 -6.43
CA CYS A 65 13.60 4.90 -5.45
C CYS A 65 14.54 6.11 -5.35
N ASN A 66 15.84 5.86 -5.21
CA ASN A 66 16.85 6.92 -5.09
C ASN A 66 16.99 7.73 -6.38
N ALA A 67 16.86 7.12 -7.56
CA ALA A 67 16.87 7.81 -8.86
C ALA A 67 15.61 8.68 -9.04
N PHE A 68 14.45 8.18 -8.62
CA PHE A 68 13.18 8.91 -8.67
C PHE A 68 13.14 10.11 -7.72
N SER A 69 13.91 10.09 -6.64
CA SER A 69 14.03 11.14 -5.62
C SER A 69 12.68 11.58 -5.04
N PRO A 70 11.93 10.68 -4.36
CA PRO A 70 10.64 10.99 -3.77
C PRO A 70 10.77 11.74 -2.44
N GLU A 71 9.66 12.36 -1.97
CA GLU A 71 9.57 12.92 -0.62
C GLU A 71 9.42 11.82 0.44
N TYR A 72 8.74 10.73 0.08
CA TYR A 72 8.51 9.55 0.92
C TYR A 72 8.50 8.28 0.08
N ALA A 73 8.85 7.16 0.70
CA ALA A 73 8.73 5.85 0.09
C ALA A 73 7.99 4.88 1.02
N VAL A 74 7.20 4.00 0.44
CA VAL A 74 6.54 2.88 1.12
C VAL A 74 6.86 1.59 0.40
N ASP A 75 7.14 0.53 1.13
CA ASP A 75 7.37 -0.80 0.57
C ASP A 75 6.25 -1.73 1.06
N ILE A 76 5.57 -2.38 0.12
CA ILE A 76 4.39 -3.19 0.38
C ILE A 76 4.79 -4.65 0.58
N HIS A 77 4.42 -5.20 1.73
CA HIS A 77 4.68 -6.58 2.14
C HIS A 77 3.46 -7.23 2.79
N THR A 78 3.52 -8.55 2.90
CA THR A 78 2.53 -9.39 3.57
C THR A 78 3.26 -10.34 4.52
N ASN A 79 2.96 -10.23 5.81
CA ASN A 79 3.66 -10.93 6.88
C ASN A 79 3.35 -12.44 6.92
N SER A 80 4.18 -13.19 7.63
CA SER A 80 3.99 -14.61 7.94
C SER A 80 4.52 -14.97 9.33
N GLY A 81 4.25 -16.18 9.82
CA GLY A 81 4.67 -16.65 11.14
C GLY A 81 3.51 -16.80 12.13
N GLY A 82 2.27 -17.00 11.65
CA GLY A 82 1.10 -17.34 12.46
C GLY A 82 0.54 -16.19 13.29
N GLY A 83 1.00 -14.94 13.06
CA GLY A 83 0.49 -13.75 13.72
C GLY A 83 -0.84 -13.25 13.15
N MET A 84 -1.34 -12.14 13.68
CA MET A 84 -2.54 -11.44 13.19
C MET A 84 -2.38 -9.94 13.39
N GLY A 85 -2.68 -9.15 12.34
CA GLY A 85 -2.69 -7.70 12.39
C GLY A 85 -1.62 -7.03 11.51
N PHE A 86 -1.75 -5.73 11.36
CA PHE A 86 -0.87 -4.88 10.60
C PHE A 86 0.39 -4.51 11.41
N GLU A 87 1.54 -4.51 10.77
CA GLU A 87 2.78 -3.96 11.30
C GLU A 87 3.34 -2.92 10.33
N VAL A 88 3.96 -1.87 10.85
CA VAL A 88 4.68 -0.91 10.03
C VAL A 88 6.06 -0.67 10.60
N TYR A 89 7.09 -0.92 9.79
CA TYR A 89 8.49 -0.67 10.16
C TYR A 89 8.93 0.70 9.67
N HIS A 90 9.63 1.43 10.54
CA HIS A 90 10.26 2.72 10.23
C HIS A 90 11.71 2.73 10.72
N THR A 91 12.47 3.75 10.35
CA THR A 91 13.87 3.89 10.76
C THR A 91 14.01 3.99 12.29
N LEU A 92 15.10 3.44 12.83
CA LEU A 92 15.48 3.53 14.25
C LEU A 92 15.51 4.97 14.77
N SER A 93 15.90 5.93 13.92
CA SER A 93 15.98 7.35 14.27
C SER A 93 14.61 8.04 14.38
N GLY A 94 13.51 7.39 13.94
CA GLY A 94 12.16 7.97 13.96
C GLY A 94 11.96 9.04 12.89
N GLY A 95 11.76 10.29 13.31
CA GLY A 95 11.62 11.44 12.37
C GLY A 95 10.42 11.33 11.43
N LYS A 96 10.57 11.81 10.20
CA LYS A 96 9.50 11.85 9.18
C LYS A 96 8.98 10.46 8.80
N GLY A 97 9.83 9.43 8.81
CA GLY A 97 9.42 8.04 8.56
C GLY A 97 8.45 7.53 9.64
N LYS A 98 8.70 7.86 10.92
CA LYS A 98 7.78 7.52 12.01
C LYS A 98 6.43 8.24 11.87
N VAL A 99 6.42 9.50 11.47
CA VAL A 99 5.18 10.27 11.24
C VAL A 99 4.37 9.65 10.10
N LEU A 100 5.03 9.26 8.99
CA LEU A 100 4.39 8.54 7.89
C LEU A 100 3.76 7.23 8.39
N ALA A 101 4.52 6.42 9.15
CA ALA A 101 4.05 5.17 9.73
C ALA A 101 2.81 5.38 10.62
N GLN A 102 2.82 6.38 11.50
CA GLN A 102 1.69 6.73 12.38
C GLN A 102 0.43 7.11 11.61
N ASN A 103 0.58 7.92 10.56
CA ASN A 103 -0.56 8.34 9.75
C ASN A 103 -1.17 7.16 8.97
N ILE A 104 -0.34 6.26 8.42
CA ILE A 104 -0.81 5.06 7.73
C ILE A 104 -1.49 4.09 8.71
N GLU A 105 -0.87 3.81 9.85
CA GLU A 105 -1.43 2.93 10.88
C GLU A 105 -2.82 3.40 11.33
N ALA A 106 -2.97 4.70 11.58
CA ALA A 106 -4.25 5.29 11.99
C ALA A 106 -5.38 5.06 10.98
N GLU A 107 -5.09 5.07 9.68
CA GLU A 107 -6.07 4.78 8.64
C GLU A 107 -6.34 3.28 8.48
N VAL A 108 -5.33 2.43 8.67
CA VAL A 108 -5.48 0.97 8.64
C VAL A 108 -6.35 0.46 9.81
N ILE A 109 -6.24 1.07 10.98
CA ILE A 109 -7.13 0.74 12.11
C ILE A 109 -8.60 1.04 11.76
N LYS A 110 -8.88 2.12 11.03
CA LYS A 110 -10.26 2.52 10.66
C LYS A 110 -10.94 1.52 9.72
N ILE A 111 -10.19 0.76 8.94
CA ILE A 111 -10.75 -0.31 8.09
C ILE A 111 -10.93 -1.64 8.84
N GLY A 112 -10.79 -1.64 10.17
CA GLY A 112 -11.00 -2.80 11.03
C GLY A 112 -9.82 -3.78 11.06
N GLN A 113 -8.62 -3.38 10.60
CA GLN A 113 -7.43 -4.19 10.78
C GLN A 113 -6.82 -3.91 12.16
N LYS A 114 -6.49 -4.98 12.89
CA LYS A 114 -5.79 -4.87 14.17
C LYS A 114 -4.37 -4.33 13.94
N SER A 115 -3.98 -3.30 14.68
CA SER A 115 -2.58 -2.89 14.68
C SER A 115 -1.75 -3.71 15.68
N ARG A 116 -0.53 -4.03 15.29
CA ARG A 116 0.53 -4.56 16.14
C ARG A 116 1.55 -3.48 16.51
N GLY A 117 1.27 -2.24 16.11
CA GLY A 117 2.06 -1.05 16.43
C GLY A 117 3.19 -0.78 15.44
N LEU A 118 3.78 0.38 15.62
CA LEU A 118 4.97 0.81 14.89
C LEU A 118 6.16 -0.03 15.37
N LYS A 119 6.98 -0.45 14.42
CA LYS A 119 8.14 -1.31 14.67
C LYS A 119 9.42 -0.64 14.21
N THR A 120 10.48 -1.01 14.87
CA THR A 120 11.86 -0.78 14.42
C THR A 120 12.63 -2.08 14.58
N ARG A 121 13.64 -2.30 13.76
CA ARG A 121 14.52 -3.46 13.88
C ARG A 121 15.95 -3.06 13.54
N ALA A 122 16.88 -3.38 14.42
CA ALA A 122 18.31 -3.19 14.18
C ALA A 122 18.96 -4.46 13.63
N ASN A 123 19.95 -4.29 12.76
CA ASN A 123 20.87 -5.37 12.39
C ASN A 123 22.01 -5.50 13.42
N SER A 124 22.92 -6.45 13.21
CA SER A 124 24.06 -6.70 14.11
C SER A 124 25.02 -5.49 14.25
N ALA A 125 24.99 -4.55 13.30
CA ALA A 125 25.79 -3.33 13.33
C ALA A 125 25.05 -2.13 13.94
N GLY A 126 23.87 -2.36 14.54
CA GLY A 126 23.05 -1.28 15.15
C GLY A 126 22.38 -0.33 14.15
N LYS A 127 22.35 -0.68 12.86
CA LYS A 127 21.67 0.09 11.80
C LYS A 127 20.31 -0.52 11.49
N ASP A 128 19.46 0.22 10.78
CA ASP A 128 18.18 -0.32 10.31
C ASP A 128 18.37 -1.67 9.60
N TYR A 129 17.58 -2.66 10.00
CA TYR A 129 17.67 -4.03 9.49
C TYR A 129 17.32 -4.11 8.01
N PHE A 130 16.18 -3.54 7.65
CA PHE A 130 15.64 -3.63 6.30
C PHE A 130 16.44 -2.77 5.32
N GLY A 131 16.82 -3.36 4.19
CA GLY A 131 17.61 -2.70 3.13
C GLY A 131 16.89 -1.47 2.58
N PHE A 132 15.61 -1.59 2.29
CA PHE A 132 14.79 -0.49 1.79
C PHE A 132 14.81 0.73 2.71
N ILE A 133 14.58 0.57 4.02
CA ILE A 133 14.62 1.67 4.99
C ILE A 133 16.03 2.25 5.12
N ARG A 134 17.06 1.39 5.14
CA ARG A 134 18.45 1.79 5.42
C ARG A 134 19.11 2.54 4.27
N GLN A 135 18.77 2.19 3.01
CA GLN A 135 19.53 2.59 1.83
C GLN A 135 18.78 3.61 0.95
N THR A 136 17.48 3.82 1.14
CA THR A 136 16.76 4.91 0.49
C THR A 136 17.18 6.26 1.08
N LYS A 137 17.25 7.29 0.24
CA LYS A 137 17.65 8.65 0.62
C LYS A 137 16.49 9.48 1.19
N CYS A 138 15.27 9.00 1.07
CA CYS A 138 14.08 9.63 1.62
C CYS A 138 13.57 8.87 2.86
N PRO A 139 12.70 9.46 3.68
CA PRO A 139 11.98 8.74 4.72
C PRO A 139 11.17 7.59 4.12
N ALA A 140 11.44 6.36 4.58
CA ALA A 140 10.83 5.14 4.06
C ALA A 140 10.22 4.30 5.19
N VAL A 141 9.18 3.51 4.84
CA VAL A 141 8.53 2.54 5.72
C VAL A 141 8.26 1.23 4.98
N ILE A 142 8.17 0.12 5.73
CA ILE A 142 7.68 -1.17 5.23
C ILE A 142 6.31 -1.43 5.85
N LEU A 143 5.35 -1.81 5.03
CA LEU A 143 3.95 -2.04 5.39
C LEU A 143 3.64 -3.53 5.28
N GLU A 144 3.48 -4.18 6.42
CA GLU A 144 3.06 -5.58 6.54
C GLU A 144 1.55 -5.65 6.74
N CYS A 145 0.79 -5.84 5.66
CA CYS A 145 -0.66 -5.63 5.65
C CYS A 145 -1.43 -6.60 6.57
N ALA A 146 -1.05 -7.87 6.58
CA ALA A 146 -1.71 -8.97 7.28
C ALA A 146 -0.81 -10.20 7.29
N PHE A 147 -1.15 -11.24 8.06
CA PHE A 147 -0.41 -12.51 8.07
C PHE A 147 -1.07 -13.51 7.11
N ILE A 148 -0.33 -13.88 6.06
CA ILE A 148 -0.82 -14.74 4.97
C ILE A 148 -1.13 -16.17 5.42
N ASP A 149 -0.47 -16.65 6.46
CA ASP A 149 -0.50 -18.02 6.98
C ASP A 149 -1.47 -18.20 8.18
N SER A 150 -2.29 -17.21 8.47
CA SER A 150 -3.26 -17.22 9.57
C SER A 150 -4.69 -16.87 9.10
N ALA A 151 -5.62 -16.77 10.05
CA ALA A 151 -6.99 -16.29 9.77
C ALA A 151 -7.01 -14.85 9.21
N ASP A 152 -5.94 -14.09 9.41
CA ASP A 152 -5.77 -12.72 8.91
C ASP A 152 -5.73 -12.66 7.37
N ALA A 153 -5.38 -13.78 6.71
CA ALA A 153 -5.43 -13.92 5.26
C ALA A 153 -6.82 -13.60 4.66
N GLN A 154 -7.89 -13.81 5.44
CA GLN A 154 -9.24 -13.45 5.02
C GLN A 154 -9.43 -11.94 4.78
N LYS A 155 -8.52 -11.10 5.27
CA LYS A 155 -8.54 -9.65 5.07
C LYS A 155 -7.88 -9.18 3.76
N ILE A 156 -7.19 -10.08 3.07
CA ILE A 156 -6.42 -9.80 1.85
C ILE A 156 -6.70 -10.77 0.69
N ASN A 157 -7.64 -11.71 0.87
CA ASN A 157 -7.90 -12.79 -0.09
C ASN A 157 -8.75 -12.37 -1.31
N THR A 158 -9.28 -11.16 -1.35
CA THR A 158 -10.02 -10.63 -2.50
C THR A 158 -9.46 -9.29 -2.96
N GLU A 159 -9.68 -8.97 -4.23
CA GLU A 159 -9.26 -7.70 -4.83
C GLU A 159 -9.87 -6.49 -4.12
N GLU A 160 -11.15 -6.56 -3.75
CA GLU A 160 -11.84 -5.50 -3.01
C GLU A 160 -11.17 -5.19 -1.65
N LYS A 161 -10.77 -6.25 -0.92
CA LYS A 161 -10.08 -6.10 0.36
C LYS A 161 -8.69 -5.47 0.20
N ARG A 162 -7.96 -5.86 -0.85
CA ARG A 162 -6.65 -5.26 -1.20
C ARG A 162 -6.81 -3.79 -1.58
N ARG A 163 -7.84 -3.45 -2.34
CA ARG A 163 -8.21 -2.05 -2.64
C ARG A 163 -8.52 -1.26 -1.36
N THR A 164 -9.17 -1.87 -0.38
CA THR A 164 -9.45 -1.24 0.93
C THR A 164 -8.16 -0.90 1.68
N PHE A 165 -7.15 -1.79 1.67
CA PHE A 165 -5.82 -1.47 2.23
C PHE A 165 -5.13 -0.35 1.46
N ALA A 166 -5.14 -0.38 0.14
CA ALA A 166 -4.56 0.66 -0.70
C ALA A 166 -5.18 2.04 -0.42
N ALA A 167 -6.50 2.12 -0.28
CA ALA A 167 -7.21 3.34 0.09
C ALA A 167 -6.81 3.83 1.50
N ALA A 168 -6.64 2.94 2.47
CA ALA A 168 -6.17 3.30 3.81
C ALA A 168 -4.74 3.84 3.76
N TYR A 169 -3.84 3.18 3.04
CA TYR A 169 -2.46 3.64 2.85
C TYR A 169 -2.40 5.01 2.18
N SER A 170 -3.18 5.20 1.11
CA SER A 170 -3.23 6.49 0.42
C SER A 170 -3.67 7.63 1.33
N LYS A 171 -4.69 7.42 2.18
CA LYS A 171 -5.15 8.42 3.17
C LYS A 171 -4.05 8.81 4.14
N GLY A 172 -3.30 7.84 4.68
CA GLY A 172 -2.18 8.09 5.57
C GLY A 172 -1.03 8.84 4.90
N ILE A 173 -0.69 8.47 3.67
CA ILE A 173 0.35 9.12 2.86
C ILE A 173 -0.07 10.55 2.52
N LEU A 174 -1.28 10.76 2.02
CA LEU A 174 -1.81 12.08 1.67
C LEU A 174 -1.86 13.01 2.88
N LYS A 175 -2.28 12.49 4.04
CA LYS A 175 -2.24 13.23 5.31
C LYS A 175 -0.82 13.66 5.66
N THR A 176 0.18 12.81 5.43
CA THR A 176 1.60 13.13 5.68
C THR A 176 2.10 14.23 4.73
N LEU A 177 1.60 14.23 3.49
CA LEU A 177 1.91 15.24 2.47
C LEU A 177 1.11 16.55 2.63
N GLY A 178 0.15 16.60 3.57
CA GLY A 178 -0.74 17.77 3.72
C GLY A 178 -1.78 17.90 2.61
N ILE A 179 -2.09 16.81 1.89
CA ILE A 179 -3.06 16.76 0.79
C ILE A 179 -4.39 16.20 1.30
N ALA A 180 -5.49 16.91 1.07
CA ALA A 180 -6.81 16.45 1.46
C ALA A 180 -7.24 15.22 0.62
N TYR A 181 -7.73 14.17 1.28
CA TYR A 181 -8.31 13.03 0.60
C TYR A 181 -9.66 13.41 -0.01
N LYS A 182 -9.80 13.19 -1.30
CA LYS A 182 -11.08 13.33 -2.01
C LYS A 182 -11.76 11.96 -1.99
N GLY A 183 -13.01 11.89 -1.55
CA GLY A 183 -13.78 10.65 -1.55
C GLY A 183 -13.76 9.95 -2.92
N GLU A 184 -14.05 8.67 -2.93
CA GLU A 184 -14.18 7.94 -4.20
C GLU A 184 -15.19 8.67 -5.10
N VAL A 185 -14.81 8.92 -6.34
CA VAL A 185 -15.79 9.20 -7.38
C VAL A 185 -16.53 7.87 -7.54
N GLN A 186 -17.76 7.78 -7.03
CA GLN A 186 -18.62 6.66 -7.39
C GLN A 186 -18.71 6.66 -8.90
N THR A 187 -17.97 5.79 -9.55
CA THR A 187 -18.23 5.46 -10.95
C THR A 187 -19.57 4.76 -10.96
N MET A 188 -20.61 5.51 -11.32
CA MET A 188 -21.93 4.94 -11.54
C MET A 188 -21.78 3.80 -12.54
N THR A 189 -22.37 2.67 -12.24
CA THR A 189 -22.48 1.59 -13.22
C THR A 189 -23.25 2.12 -14.44
N THR A 190 -23.01 1.50 -15.59
CA THR A 190 -23.73 1.88 -16.83
C THR A 190 -25.25 1.84 -16.63
N ASP A 191 -25.75 0.95 -15.78
CA ASP A 191 -27.16 0.80 -15.48
C ASP A 191 -27.69 1.89 -14.54
N GLU A 192 -26.91 2.30 -13.54
CA GLU A 192 -27.24 3.47 -12.71
C GLU A 192 -27.23 4.77 -13.51
N ALA A 193 -26.24 4.93 -14.40
CA ALA A 193 -26.19 6.08 -15.32
C ALA A 193 -27.38 6.10 -16.27
N LYS A 194 -27.76 4.96 -16.86
CA LYS A 194 -28.97 4.84 -17.72
C LYS A 194 -30.23 5.19 -16.94
N LYS A 195 -30.39 4.67 -15.71
CA LYS A 195 -31.56 4.96 -14.88
C LYS A 195 -31.70 6.44 -14.60
N ILE A 196 -30.63 7.14 -14.23
CA ILE A 196 -30.65 8.58 -13.97
C ILE A 196 -30.98 9.38 -15.25
N ILE A 197 -30.47 8.95 -16.41
CA ILE A 197 -30.78 9.59 -17.70
C ILE A 197 -32.27 9.40 -18.04
N MET A 198 -32.80 8.19 -17.86
CA MET A 198 -34.22 7.89 -18.11
C MET A 198 -35.14 8.68 -17.17
N ASP A 199 -34.85 8.72 -15.87
CA ASP A 199 -35.58 9.48 -14.87
C ASP A 199 -35.58 11.00 -15.19
N LYS A 200 -34.45 11.57 -15.61
CA LYS A 200 -34.35 12.97 -16.00
C LYS A 200 -34.99 13.28 -17.34
N ALA A 201 -35.10 12.33 -18.24
CA ALA A 201 -35.71 12.46 -19.54
C ALA A 201 -37.26 12.23 -19.50
N GLY A 202 -37.79 11.82 -18.34
CA GLY A 202 -39.21 11.47 -18.21
C GLY A 202 -39.59 10.22 -19.02
N LEU A 203 -38.62 9.34 -19.28
CA LEU A 203 -38.82 8.10 -20.03
C LEU A 203 -39.00 6.98 -19.04
N ASP A 204 -40.25 6.63 -18.71
CA ASP A 204 -40.54 5.42 -17.98
C ASP A 204 -40.08 4.19 -18.79
N ALA A 205 -39.51 3.23 -18.09
CA ALA A 205 -39.12 1.94 -18.68
C ALA A 205 -40.40 1.28 -19.21
N TYR A 206 -40.64 1.37 -20.50
CA TYR A 206 -41.59 0.47 -21.14
C TYR A 206 -41.03 -0.95 -21.05
N THR A 207 -41.76 -1.80 -20.34
CA THR A 207 -41.63 -3.24 -20.11
C THR A 207 -41.10 -4.03 -21.28
#